data_10648fa9631d1eab4065ab5aed4dfba5
#
_entry.id   10648fa9631d1eab4065ab5aed4dfba5
#
_cell.length_a   1.000
_cell.length_b   1.000
_cell.length_c   1.000
_cell.angle_alpha   90.00
_cell.angle_beta   90.00
_cell.angle_gamma   90.00
#
_symmetry.space_group_name_H-M   'P 1'
#
loop_
_entity.id
_entity.type
_entity.pdbx_description
1 polymer ?
#
loop_
_entity_poly.entity_id
_entity_poly.type
_entity_poly.pdbx_seq_one_letter_code
_entity_poly.pdbx_strand_id
1 'polypeptide(L)'
;MAGIELIRFNTRGTESAAGKSEGAYDNGGLEKLDVEAAINFAFDDAHADNLWVVGWSFGTDLALRHARDPRVKGIILLSPPLMTTQESDLEWWANDGRPVTALIPEFDDYLKPVEAKLRFEKLRQIELINIADGKHLWVGEPAVHRVLTEITKILAPSRLPLPTEW
;
A
#
# COMPACT_ATOMS: atom_id res chain seq x y z
N MET A 1 -20.21 8.19 -4.72
CA MET A 1 -18.80 8.28 -4.27
C MET A 1 -18.65 7.53 -2.96
N ALA A 2 -17.54 6.77 -2.77
CA ALA A 2 -17.34 5.94 -1.57
C ALA A 2 -17.05 6.76 -0.28
N GLY A 3 -16.96 8.09 -0.36
CA GLY A 3 -16.60 8.93 0.78
C GLY A 3 -15.15 8.72 1.23
N ILE A 4 -14.29 8.21 0.34
CA ILE A 4 -12.85 8.07 0.53
C ILE A 4 -12.18 9.17 -0.28
N GLU A 5 -11.37 9.98 0.37
CA GLU A 5 -10.48 10.93 -0.29
C GLU A 5 -9.15 10.24 -0.59
N LEU A 6 -8.55 10.56 -1.74
CA LEU A 6 -7.31 9.96 -2.19
C LEU A 6 -6.24 11.02 -2.42
N ILE A 7 -5.14 10.90 -1.69
CA ILE A 7 -3.91 11.65 -1.94
C ILE A 7 -2.96 10.71 -2.69
N ARG A 8 -2.55 11.12 -3.88
CA ARG A 8 -1.60 10.39 -4.71
C ARG A 8 -0.43 11.28 -5.07
N PHE A 9 0.78 10.79 -4.89
CA PHE A 9 2.00 11.53 -5.18
C PHE A 9 3.02 10.65 -5.91
N ASN A 10 3.94 11.28 -6.62
CA ASN A 10 5.12 10.64 -7.18
C ASN A 10 6.27 10.81 -6.19
N THR A 11 7.01 9.73 -5.95
CA THR A 11 8.25 9.82 -5.18
C THR A 11 9.33 10.55 -5.97
N ARG A 12 10.37 10.97 -5.28
CA ARG A 12 11.53 11.68 -5.86
C ARG A 12 12.10 10.99 -7.09
N GLY A 13 12.47 11.79 -8.07
CA GLY A 13 13.08 11.33 -9.32
C GLY A 13 12.13 10.58 -10.27
N THR A 14 10.84 10.41 -9.92
CA THR A 14 9.87 9.74 -10.79
C THR A 14 9.57 10.60 -12.01
N GLU A 15 9.68 10.01 -13.19
CA GLU A 15 9.35 10.64 -14.47
C GLU A 15 7.95 10.20 -14.93
N SER A 16 7.17 11.14 -15.42
CA SER A 16 5.83 10.93 -15.94
C SER A 16 5.55 11.86 -17.13
N ALA A 17 4.43 11.69 -17.79
CA ALA A 17 3.99 12.60 -18.86
C ALA A 17 3.79 14.05 -18.37
N ALA A 18 3.56 14.26 -17.08
CA ALA A 18 3.41 15.59 -16.47
C ALA A 18 4.75 16.22 -16.05
N GLY A 19 5.87 15.54 -16.27
CA GLY A 19 7.20 15.98 -15.88
C GLY A 19 7.90 15.01 -14.93
N LYS A 20 8.99 15.47 -14.36
CA LYS A 20 9.81 14.71 -13.41
C LYS A 20 9.73 15.35 -12.04
N SER A 21 9.48 14.54 -11.00
CA SER A 21 9.56 15.02 -9.61
C SER A 21 11.01 15.34 -9.23
N GLU A 22 11.16 16.31 -8.34
CA GLU A 22 12.49 16.74 -7.87
C GLU A 22 13.24 15.62 -7.15
N GLY A 23 14.55 15.76 -7.05
CA GLY A 23 15.42 14.77 -6.43
C GLY A 23 15.75 13.59 -7.34
N ALA A 24 16.20 12.50 -6.73
CA ALA A 24 16.59 11.27 -7.39
C ALA A 24 16.15 10.06 -6.58
N TYR A 25 15.85 8.97 -7.27
CA TYR A 25 15.58 7.67 -6.66
C TYR A 25 16.75 7.22 -5.78
N ASP A 26 16.47 6.82 -4.54
CA ASP A 26 17.45 6.43 -3.52
C ASP A 26 17.17 5.05 -2.92
N ASN A 27 16.62 4.17 -3.73
CA ASN A 27 16.35 2.77 -3.36
C ASN A 27 15.55 2.63 -2.04
N GLY A 28 14.58 3.51 -1.84
CA GLY A 28 13.72 3.53 -0.67
C GLY A 28 14.32 4.21 0.56
N GLY A 29 15.49 4.81 0.48
CA GLY A 29 16.13 5.53 1.58
C GLY A 29 15.54 6.92 1.78
N LEU A 30 15.87 7.85 0.90
CA LEU A 30 15.39 9.23 0.97
C LEU A 30 13.91 9.39 0.61
N GLU A 31 13.29 8.40 -0.05
CA GLU A 31 11.84 8.36 -0.30
C GLU A 31 11.02 8.45 1.00
N LYS A 32 11.64 8.19 2.15
CA LYS A 32 11.01 8.46 3.46
C LYS A 32 10.49 9.89 3.59
N LEU A 33 11.22 10.86 3.03
CA LEU A 33 10.84 12.28 3.11
C LEU A 33 9.58 12.55 2.27
N ASP A 34 9.39 11.82 1.18
CA ASP A 34 8.22 11.94 0.31
C ASP A 34 6.99 11.34 1.02
N VAL A 35 7.15 10.20 1.71
CA VAL A 35 6.10 9.58 2.51
C VAL A 35 5.72 10.47 3.70
N GLU A 36 6.71 11.01 4.42
CA GLU A 36 6.49 11.93 5.54
C GLU A 36 5.76 13.20 5.09
N ALA A 37 6.16 13.79 3.95
CA ALA A 37 5.50 14.96 3.39
C ALA A 37 4.04 14.68 3.01
N ALA A 38 3.75 13.53 2.40
CA ALA A 38 2.39 13.13 2.05
C ALA A 38 1.51 12.91 3.30
N ILE A 39 2.06 12.30 4.35
CA ILE A 39 1.36 12.10 5.63
C ILE A 39 1.07 13.46 6.29
N ASN A 40 2.04 14.37 6.34
CA ASN A 40 1.85 15.70 6.90
C ASN A 40 0.80 16.48 6.11
N PHE A 41 0.87 16.49 4.78
CA PHE A 41 -0.15 17.12 3.94
C PHE A 41 -1.56 16.57 4.23
N ALA A 42 -1.70 15.25 4.41
CA ALA A 42 -2.98 14.64 4.72
C ALA A 42 -3.60 15.20 6.02
N PHE A 43 -2.80 15.44 7.05
CA PHE A 43 -3.30 15.94 8.33
C PHE A 43 -3.38 17.46 8.40
N ASP A 44 -2.36 18.16 7.94
CA ASP A 44 -2.23 19.60 8.12
C ASP A 44 -3.06 20.39 7.12
N ASP A 45 -3.11 19.93 5.87
CA ASP A 45 -3.77 20.63 4.76
C ASP A 45 -5.12 19.98 4.40
N ALA A 46 -5.18 18.64 4.29
CA ALA A 46 -6.41 17.93 3.93
C ALA A 46 -7.26 17.53 5.16
N HIS A 47 -6.79 17.78 6.38
CA HIS A 47 -7.51 17.56 7.64
C HIS A 47 -8.04 16.13 7.82
N ALA A 48 -7.24 15.14 7.38
CA ALA A 48 -7.60 13.74 7.51
C ALA A 48 -7.62 13.30 8.98
N ASP A 49 -8.70 12.66 9.41
CA ASP A 49 -8.85 12.07 10.75
C ASP A 49 -8.67 10.55 10.78
N ASN A 50 -8.71 9.92 9.59
CA ASN A 50 -8.60 8.47 9.42
C ASN A 50 -7.73 8.13 8.20
N LEU A 51 -6.40 8.20 8.38
CA LEU A 51 -5.45 7.98 7.30
C LEU A 51 -4.99 6.53 7.24
N TRP A 52 -5.05 5.96 6.05
CA TRP A 52 -4.43 4.70 5.67
C TRP A 52 -3.43 4.92 4.55
N VAL A 53 -2.33 4.19 4.57
CA VAL A 53 -1.35 4.22 3.49
C VAL A 53 -1.51 2.99 2.62
N VAL A 54 -1.70 3.21 1.32
CA VAL A 54 -1.77 2.14 0.32
C VAL A 54 -0.50 2.18 -0.51
N GLY A 55 0.28 1.11 -0.47
CA GLY A 55 1.45 0.93 -1.31
C GLY A 55 1.16 -0.06 -2.43
N TRP A 56 1.73 0.17 -3.61
CA TRP A 56 1.72 -0.79 -4.70
C TRP A 56 3.15 -1.06 -5.17
N SER A 57 3.49 -2.35 -5.36
CA SER A 57 4.84 -2.76 -5.79
C SER A 57 5.90 -2.13 -4.88
N PHE A 58 6.88 -1.41 -5.41
CA PHE A 58 7.88 -0.66 -4.62
C PHE A 58 7.25 0.25 -3.55
N GLY A 59 6.06 0.80 -3.80
CA GLY A 59 5.33 1.58 -2.79
C GLY A 59 4.98 0.79 -1.53
N THR A 60 4.92 -0.54 -1.58
CA THR A 60 4.72 -1.39 -0.40
C THR A 60 5.95 -1.42 0.49
N ASP A 61 7.15 -1.46 -0.10
CA ASP A 61 8.40 -1.32 0.63
C ASP A 61 8.46 0.02 1.36
N LEU A 62 8.05 1.11 0.69
CA LEU A 62 7.98 2.44 1.31
C LEU A 62 6.97 2.49 2.45
N ALA A 63 5.79 1.89 2.28
CA ALA A 63 4.78 1.83 3.33
C ALA A 63 5.30 1.07 4.56
N LEU A 64 5.88 -0.12 4.38
CA LEU A 64 6.45 -0.92 5.47
C LEU A 64 7.59 -0.20 6.19
N ARG A 65 8.46 0.49 5.46
CA ARG A 65 9.64 1.15 6.02
C ARG A 65 9.34 2.51 6.65
N HIS A 66 8.39 3.28 6.09
CA HIS A 66 8.26 4.70 6.38
C HIS A 66 6.88 5.18 6.81
N ALA A 67 5.79 4.40 6.63
CA ALA A 67 4.45 4.79 7.08
C ALA A 67 4.21 4.52 8.57
N ARG A 68 5.22 4.76 9.42
CA ARG A 68 5.21 4.44 10.84
C ARG A 68 4.65 5.54 11.73
N ASP A 69 4.25 6.66 11.14
CA ASP A 69 3.66 7.77 11.86
C ASP A 69 2.44 7.29 12.69
N PRO A 70 2.33 7.66 13.97
CA PRO A 70 1.26 7.20 14.84
C PRO A 70 -0.14 7.65 14.39
N ARG A 71 -0.24 8.66 13.53
CA ARG A 71 -1.49 9.13 12.94
C ARG A 71 -2.03 8.18 11.86
N VAL A 72 -1.17 7.35 11.25
CA VAL A 72 -1.58 6.33 10.26
C VAL A 72 -2.27 5.18 10.97
N LYS A 73 -3.48 4.81 10.54
CA LYS A 73 -4.29 3.75 11.17
C LYS A 73 -3.89 2.34 10.77
N GLY A 74 -3.33 2.17 9.58
CA GLY A 74 -2.85 0.90 9.05
C GLY A 74 -2.35 1.05 7.63
N ILE A 75 -1.86 -0.04 7.07
CA ILE A 75 -1.33 -0.08 5.71
C ILE A 75 -1.97 -1.19 4.88
N ILE A 76 -2.12 -0.91 3.58
CA ILE A 76 -2.59 -1.87 2.59
C ILE A 76 -1.49 -2.03 1.54
N LEU A 77 -1.07 -3.26 1.31
CA LEU A 77 0.02 -3.62 0.43
C LEU A 77 -0.51 -4.35 -0.80
N LEU A 78 -0.29 -3.77 -1.98
CA LEU A 78 -0.70 -4.35 -3.25
C LEU A 78 0.52 -4.93 -3.97
N SER A 79 0.55 -6.25 -4.17
CA SER A 79 1.67 -6.96 -4.81
C SER A 79 3.02 -6.60 -4.17
N PRO A 80 3.24 -6.85 -2.88
CA PRO A 80 4.48 -6.48 -2.20
C PRO A 80 5.66 -7.34 -2.69
N PRO A 81 6.72 -6.75 -3.28
CA PRO A 81 7.89 -7.50 -3.72
C PRO A 81 8.91 -7.74 -2.60
N LEU A 82 8.85 -6.95 -1.52
CA LEU A 82 9.79 -6.97 -0.40
C LEU A 82 11.26 -6.86 -0.84
N MET A 83 11.53 -5.96 -1.80
CA MET A 83 12.87 -5.79 -2.37
C MET A 83 13.82 -5.04 -1.45
N THR A 84 13.32 -4.01 -0.77
CA THR A 84 14.11 -3.15 0.14
C THR A 84 13.65 -3.26 1.59
N THR A 85 12.52 -3.89 1.85
CA THR A 85 12.00 -4.16 3.20
C THR A 85 12.92 -5.12 3.94
N GLN A 86 13.36 -4.72 5.13
CA GLN A 86 14.20 -5.53 6.02
C GLN A 86 13.33 -6.29 7.03
N GLU A 87 13.91 -7.34 7.62
CA GLU A 87 13.26 -8.09 8.70
C GLU A 87 12.86 -7.21 9.88
N SER A 88 13.69 -6.23 10.22
CA SER A 88 13.41 -5.24 11.28
C SER A 88 12.20 -4.36 10.97
N ASP A 89 11.86 -4.16 9.68
CA ASP A 89 10.67 -3.40 9.31
C ASP A 89 9.40 -4.21 9.61
N LEU A 90 9.43 -5.50 9.31
CA LEU A 90 8.34 -6.43 9.62
C LEU A 90 8.18 -6.61 11.14
N GLU A 91 9.28 -6.74 11.86
CA GLU A 91 9.30 -6.84 13.32
C GLU A 91 8.72 -5.57 13.97
N TRP A 92 9.02 -4.40 13.41
CA TRP A 92 8.45 -3.16 13.90
C TRP A 92 6.92 -3.17 13.81
N TRP A 93 6.35 -3.53 12.63
CA TRP A 93 4.89 -3.64 12.46
C TRP A 93 4.27 -4.72 13.34
N ALA A 94 4.97 -5.85 13.53
CA ALA A 94 4.51 -6.91 14.43
C ALA A 94 4.38 -6.44 15.88
N ASN A 95 5.31 -5.61 16.35
CA ASN A 95 5.31 -5.06 17.70
C ASN A 95 4.32 -3.89 17.87
N ASP A 96 4.13 -3.07 16.82
CA ASP A 96 3.19 -1.95 16.81
C ASP A 96 1.74 -2.44 16.85
N GLY A 97 1.41 -3.52 16.15
CA GLY A 97 0.12 -4.19 16.17
C GLY A 97 -0.97 -3.54 15.33
N ARG A 98 -0.71 -2.42 14.66
CA ARG A 98 -1.67 -1.82 13.73
C ARG A 98 -2.00 -2.74 12.56
N PRO A 99 -3.19 -2.62 11.96
CA PRO A 99 -3.60 -3.46 10.84
C PRO A 99 -2.67 -3.36 9.64
N VAL A 100 -2.33 -4.51 9.10
CA VAL A 100 -1.63 -4.66 7.83
C VAL A 100 -2.43 -5.62 6.97
N THR A 101 -2.82 -5.22 5.77
CA THR A 101 -3.47 -6.10 4.80
C THR A 101 -2.62 -6.17 3.55
N ALA A 102 -2.40 -7.36 3.01
CA ALA A 102 -1.65 -7.54 1.77
C ALA A 102 -2.46 -8.35 0.75
N LEU A 103 -2.65 -7.77 -0.43
CA LEU A 103 -3.23 -8.44 -1.59
C LEU A 103 -2.10 -9.08 -2.39
N ILE A 104 -2.10 -10.42 -2.43
CA ILE A 104 -1.06 -11.22 -3.05
C ILE A 104 -1.62 -11.86 -4.32
N PRO A 105 -1.18 -11.43 -5.50
CA PRO A 105 -1.57 -12.06 -6.76
C PRO A 105 -1.05 -13.49 -6.85
N GLU A 106 -1.87 -14.41 -7.37
CA GLU A 106 -1.49 -15.81 -7.54
C GLU A 106 -0.27 -15.97 -8.48
N PHE A 107 -0.25 -15.18 -9.54
CA PHE A 107 0.81 -15.20 -10.55
C PHE A 107 1.72 -13.97 -10.46
N ASP A 108 2.03 -13.54 -9.23
CA ASP A 108 3.00 -12.47 -9.02
C ASP A 108 4.42 -12.92 -9.41
N ASP A 109 5.16 -12.03 -10.05
CA ASP A 109 6.53 -12.32 -10.51
C ASP A 109 7.57 -12.21 -9.37
N TYR A 110 7.23 -11.56 -8.27
CA TYR A 110 8.13 -11.29 -7.13
C TYR A 110 7.81 -12.11 -5.89
N LEU A 111 6.54 -12.13 -5.48
CA LEU A 111 6.13 -12.79 -4.24
C LEU A 111 4.78 -13.50 -4.40
N LYS A 112 4.83 -14.82 -4.47
CA LYS A 112 3.63 -15.67 -4.57
C LYS A 112 3.00 -15.95 -3.21
N PRO A 113 1.72 -16.36 -3.16
CA PRO A 113 0.99 -16.59 -1.90
C PRO A 113 1.69 -17.48 -0.89
N VAL A 114 2.32 -18.57 -1.34
CA VAL A 114 3.05 -19.50 -0.44
C VAL A 114 4.26 -18.83 0.19
N GLU A 115 5.02 -18.09 -0.60
CA GLU A 115 6.20 -17.35 -0.15
C GLU A 115 5.80 -16.17 0.75
N ALA A 116 4.73 -15.46 0.39
CA ALA A 116 4.19 -14.36 1.20
C ALA A 116 3.84 -14.84 2.61
N LYS A 117 3.21 -16.00 2.74
CA LYS A 117 2.88 -16.58 4.04
C LYS A 117 4.13 -16.80 4.91
N LEU A 118 5.23 -17.22 4.32
CA LEU A 118 6.51 -17.41 5.04
C LEU A 118 7.17 -16.06 5.38
N ARG A 119 7.22 -15.15 4.41
CA ARG A 119 7.86 -13.84 4.59
C ARG A 119 7.15 -12.97 5.65
N PHE A 120 5.85 -13.10 5.77
CA PHE A 120 5.05 -12.35 6.73
C PHE A 120 4.71 -13.12 8.01
N GLU A 121 5.29 -14.29 8.26
CA GLU A 121 4.93 -15.18 9.38
C GLU A 121 5.00 -14.52 10.76
N LYS A 122 5.90 -13.54 10.93
CA LYS A 122 6.07 -12.79 12.18
C LYS A 122 4.99 -11.73 12.39
N LEU A 123 4.34 -11.25 11.35
CA LEU A 123 3.23 -10.30 11.41
C LEU A 123 1.92 -11.03 11.72
N ARG A 124 1.67 -11.35 12.97
CA ARG A 124 0.48 -12.14 13.37
C ARG A 124 -0.85 -11.45 13.05
N GLN A 125 -0.85 -10.12 12.98
CA GLN A 125 -2.03 -9.32 12.67
C GLN A 125 -2.25 -9.09 11.17
N ILE A 126 -1.35 -9.57 10.30
CA ILE A 126 -1.51 -9.36 8.86
C ILE A 126 -2.67 -10.17 8.31
N GLU A 127 -3.47 -9.54 7.48
CA GLU A 127 -4.44 -10.20 6.63
C GLU A 127 -3.84 -10.42 5.24
N LEU A 128 -3.60 -11.68 4.87
CA LEU A 128 -3.13 -12.06 3.54
C LEU A 128 -4.31 -12.46 2.66
N ILE A 129 -4.60 -11.65 1.65
CA ILE A 129 -5.67 -11.88 0.68
C ILE A 129 -5.06 -12.39 -0.62
N ASN A 130 -5.20 -13.68 -0.87
CA ASN A 130 -4.74 -14.28 -2.12
C ASN A 130 -5.74 -13.97 -3.24
N ILE A 131 -5.27 -13.43 -4.35
CA ILE A 131 -6.10 -13.07 -5.50
C ILE A 131 -5.85 -14.06 -6.63
N ALA A 132 -6.83 -14.95 -6.83
CA ALA A 132 -6.79 -15.93 -7.92
C ALA A 132 -6.69 -15.23 -9.27
N ASP A 133 -5.94 -15.81 -10.20
CA ASP A 133 -5.64 -15.28 -11.54
C ASP A 133 -4.98 -13.90 -11.55
N GLY A 134 -4.65 -13.34 -10.37
CA GLY A 134 -4.02 -12.04 -10.21
C GLY A 134 -2.59 -12.01 -10.73
N LYS A 135 -2.20 -10.88 -11.30
CA LYS A 135 -0.83 -10.55 -11.74
C LYS A 135 -0.34 -9.28 -11.07
N HIS A 136 0.96 -9.07 -11.04
CA HIS A 136 1.62 -7.95 -10.36
C HIS A 136 1.03 -6.56 -10.65
N LEU A 137 0.68 -6.30 -11.90
CA LEU A 137 0.27 -4.97 -12.36
C LEU A 137 -1.23 -4.67 -12.25
N TRP A 138 -2.06 -5.60 -11.81
CA TRP A 138 -3.50 -5.42 -11.68
C TRP A 138 -4.17 -4.88 -12.96
N VAL A 139 -3.78 -5.42 -14.12
CA VAL A 139 -4.26 -4.94 -15.42
C VAL A 139 -5.66 -5.43 -15.72
N GLY A 140 -6.49 -4.51 -16.19
CA GLY A 140 -7.86 -4.77 -16.62
C GLY A 140 -8.90 -4.48 -15.55
N GLU A 141 -10.11 -4.20 -16.00
CA GLU A 141 -11.24 -3.80 -15.14
C GLU A 141 -11.52 -4.80 -14.00
N PRO A 142 -11.56 -6.13 -14.23
CA PRO A 142 -11.83 -7.08 -13.16
C PRO A 142 -10.78 -7.04 -12.04
N ALA A 143 -9.49 -6.88 -12.40
CA ALA A 143 -8.42 -6.81 -11.43
C ALA A 143 -8.49 -5.51 -10.62
N VAL A 144 -8.72 -4.37 -11.27
CA VAL A 144 -8.90 -3.07 -10.62
C VAL A 144 -10.13 -3.10 -9.70
N HIS A 145 -11.26 -3.60 -10.18
CA HIS A 145 -12.49 -3.72 -9.38
C HIS A 145 -12.26 -4.58 -8.14
N ARG A 146 -11.51 -5.68 -8.27
CA ARG A 146 -11.18 -6.54 -7.12
C ARG A 146 -10.34 -5.79 -6.09
N VAL A 147 -9.30 -5.08 -6.50
CA VAL A 147 -8.46 -4.26 -5.59
C VAL A 147 -9.30 -3.20 -4.89
N LEU A 148 -10.10 -2.44 -5.64
CA LEU A 148 -10.96 -1.41 -5.07
C LEU A 148 -12.00 -1.98 -4.09
N THR A 149 -12.54 -3.17 -4.38
CA THR A 149 -13.46 -3.86 -3.47
C THR A 149 -12.79 -4.21 -2.15
N GLU A 150 -11.57 -4.77 -2.19
CA GLU A 150 -10.85 -5.13 -0.96
C GLU A 150 -10.45 -3.88 -0.14
N ILE A 151 -9.97 -2.82 -0.80
CA ILE A 151 -9.69 -1.55 -0.13
C ILE A 151 -10.97 -0.99 0.51
N THR A 152 -12.10 -1.00 -0.21
CA THR A 152 -13.37 -0.48 0.30
C THR A 152 -13.90 -1.29 1.48
N LYS A 153 -13.70 -2.61 1.51
CA LYS A 153 -14.04 -3.46 2.66
C LYS A 153 -13.35 -2.98 3.95
N ILE A 154 -12.11 -2.54 3.83
CA ILE A 154 -11.30 -2.08 4.96
C ILE A 154 -11.70 -0.65 5.36
N LEU A 155 -11.79 0.25 4.40
CA LEU A 155 -11.91 1.69 4.66
C LEU A 155 -13.36 2.18 4.82
N ALA A 156 -14.30 1.59 4.08
CA ALA A 156 -15.70 2.02 4.02
C ALA A 156 -16.66 0.84 3.71
N PRO A 157 -16.75 -0.19 4.55
CA PRO A 157 -17.51 -1.41 4.25
C PRO A 157 -18.99 -1.16 3.94
N SER A 158 -19.58 -0.11 4.49
CA SER A 158 -20.97 0.30 4.22
C SER A 158 -21.21 0.80 2.79
N ARG A 159 -20.16 0.98 2.00
CA ARG A 159 -20.21 1.44 0.60
C ARG A 159 -20.18 0.31 -0.43
N LEU A 160 -20.14 -0.91 0.04
CA LEU A 160 -20.22 -2.09 -0.83
C LEU A 160 -21.69 -2.47 -1.12
N PRO A 161 -21.99 -3.08 -2.27
CA PRO A 161 -21.04 -3.37 -3.37
C PRO A 161 -20.65 -2.11 -4.15
N LEU A 162 -19.45 -2.15 -4.76
CA LEU A 162 -19.05 -1.10 -5.70
C LEU A 162 -19.86 -1.20 -6.99
N PRO A 163 -20.14 -0.06 -7.68
CA PRO A 163 -20.76 -0.10 -8.99
C PRO A 163 -19.87 -0.84 -9.99
N THR A 164 -20.49 -1.54 -10.92
CA THR A 164 -19.81 -2.28 -12.01
C THR A 164 -19.74 -1.48 -13.31
N GLU A 165 -20.42 -0.34 -13.37
CA GLU A 165 -20.40 0.60 -14.49
C GLU A 165 -19.73 1.90 -14.04
N TRP A 166 -18.77 2.39 -14.83
CA TRP A 166 -17.94 3.58 -14.55
C TRP A 166 -18.23 4.69 -15.54
#